data_1811001e4eafc8fb8ff533679dfb34e9
#
_entry.id   1811001e4eafc8fb8ff533679dfb34e9
#
_cell.length_a   1.000
_cell.length_b   1.000
_cell.length_c   1.000
_cell.angle_alpha   90.00
_cell.angle_beta   90.00
_cell.angle_gamma   90.00
#
_symmetry.space_group_name_H-M   'P 1'
#
loop_
_entity.id
_entity.type
_entity.pdbx_description
1 polymer ?
#
loop_
_entity_poly.entity_id
_entity_poly.type
_entity_poly.pdbx_seq_one_letter_code
_entity_poly.pdbx_strand_id
1 'polypeptide(L)' 'MSRPVIFTISAGWDPEASVWTGHCDDIPAAADAPTLDELLAKISAMALDLLPDNHPDVDPGDLFLQITALREAEPAVG' A
#
# COMPACT_ATOMS: atom_id res chain seq x y z
N MET A 1 12.60 -16.54 16.81
CA MET A 1 11.85 -15.39 17.29
C MET A 1 11.48 -14.51 16.10
N SER A 2 10.21 -14.32 15.84
CA SER A 2 9.78 -13.55 14.69
C SER A 2 9.87 -12.06 14.99
N ARG A 3 10.19 -11.28 13.95
CA ARG A 3 10.24 -9.82 14.03
C ARG A 3 9.20 -9.25 13.07
N PRO A 4 8.37 -8.32 13.52
CA PRO A 4 7.47 -7.66 12.58
C PRO A 4 8.26 -6.89 11.53
N VAL A 5 7.86 -7.05 10.29
CA VAL A 5 8.46 -6.35 9.16
C VAL A 5 7.39 -5.44 8.59
N ILE A 6 7.72 -4.16 8.44
CA ILE A 6 6.76 -3.16 7.98
C ILE A 6 7.17 -2.66 6.60
N PHE A 7 6.31 -2.87 5.63
CA PHE A 7 6.45 -2.26 4.31
C PHE A 7 5.53 -1.05 4.25
N THR A 8 6.03 0.05 3.73
CA THR A 8 5.25 1.28 3.65
C THR A 8 4.74 1.50 2.23
N ILE A 9 3.44 1.71 2.13
CA ILE A 9 2.75 2.06 0.90
C ILE A 9 2.54 3.56 0.87
N SER A 10 3.01 4.22 -0.18
CA SER A 10 2.76 5.64 -0.39
C SER A 10 1.59 5.80 -1.33
N ALA A 11 0.53 6.44 -0.87
CA ALA A 11 -0.69 6.61 -1.63
C ALA A 11 -1.01 8.09 -1.86
N GLY A 12 -1.50 8.40 -3.05
CA GLY A 12 -1.94 9.74 -3.42
C GLY A 12 -3.28 9.70 -4.12
N TRP A 13 -4.09 10.71 -3.90
CA TRP A 13 -5.39 10.84 -4.54
C TRP A 13 -5.23 11.43 -5.95
N ASP A 14 -5.84 10.77 -6.93
CA ASP A 14 -5.91 11.26 -8.31
C ASP A 14 -7.33 11.76 -8.55
N PRO A 15 -7.54 13.10 -8.57
CA PRO A 15 -8.89 13.65 -8.73
C PRO A 15 -9.46 13.45 -10.13
N GLU A 16 -8.62 13.31 -11.13
CA GLU A 16 -9.10 13.10 -12.51
C GLU A 16 -9.69 11.72 -12.67
N ALA A 17 -9.04 10.72 -12.11
CA ALA A 17 -9.50 9.33 -12.20
C ALA A 17 -10.36 8.93 -11.02
N SER A 18 -10.43 9.76 -9.98
CA SER A 18 -11.18 9.47 -8.74
C SER A 18 -10.73 8.16 -8.10
N VAL A 19 -9.43 7.96 -8.07
CA VAL A 19 -8.84 6.78 -7.43
C VAL A 19 -7.65 7.18 -6.56
N TRP A 20 -7.31 6.30 -5.64
CA TRP A 20 -6.05 6.34 -4.93
C TRP A 20 -5.03 5.54 -5.71
N THR A 21 -3.87 6.13 -5.96
CA THR A 21 -2.74 5.43 -6.55
C THR A 21 -1.73 5.18 -5.45
N GLY A 22 -1.15 4.01 -5.43
CA GLY A 22 -0.19 3.66 -4.39
C GLY A 22 0.93 2.78 -4.89
N HIS A 23 2.06 2.86 -4.22
CA HIS A 23 3.20 2.01 -4.51
C HIS A 23 3.93 1.67 -3.22
N CYS A 24 4.65 0.56 -3.27
CA CYS A 24 5.49 0.10 -2.17
C CYS A 24 6.92 0.05 -2.67
N ASP A 25 7.84 0.70 -1.96
CA ASP A 25 9.26 0.72 -2.37
C ASP A 25 10.01 -0.53 -1.94
N ASP A 26 9.49 -1.24 -0.95
CA ASP A 26 10.13 -2.46 -0.45
C ASP A 26 10.00 -3.63 -1.41
N ILE A 27 8.98 -3.60 -2.25
CA ILE A 27 8.72 -4.58 -3.31
C ILE A 27 8.20 -3.83 -4.53
N PRO A 28 8.33 -4.39 -5.74
CA PRO A 28 7.84 -3.72 -6.95
C PRO A 28 6.31 -3.89 -7.10
N ALA A 29 5.56 -3.29 -6.19
CA ALA A 29 4.11 -3.36 -6.20
C ALA A 29 3.52 -1.96 -6.33
N ALA A 30 2.55 -1.82 -7.23
CA ALA A 30 1.81 -0.59 -7.42
C ALA A 30 0.40 -0.93 -7.88
N ALA A 31 -0.56 -0.12 -7.46
CA ALA A 31 -1.96 -0.34 -7.80
C ALA A 31 -2.75 0.95 -7.68
N ASP A 32 -3.99 0.93 -8.14
CA ASP A 32 -4.93 1.99 -7.88
C ASP A 32 -6.27 1.39 -7.46
N ALA A 33 -7.07 2.17 -6.75
CA ALA A 33 -8.38 1.74 -6.29
C ALA A 33 -9.20 2.95 -5.86
N PRO A 34 -10.53 2.85 -5.89
CA PRO A 34 -11.38 3.97 -5.49
C PRO A 34 -11.36 4.28 -3.99
N THR A 35 -10.93 3.33 -3.17
CA THR A 35 -10.81 3.53 -1.72
C THR A 35 -9.44 3.07 -1.24
N LEU A 36 -9.02 3.61 -0.09
CA LEU A 36 -7.77 3.18 0.53
C LEU A 36 -7.82 1.73 0.99
N ASP A 37 -8.98 1.27 1.46
CA ASP A 37 -9.13 -0.13 1.88
C ASP A 37 -8.92 -1.08 0.71
N GLU A 38 -9.49 -0.75 -0.45
CA GLU A 38 -9.30 -1.56 -1.65
C GLU A 38 -7.86 -1.51 -2.16
N LEU A 39 -7.24 -0.33 -2.09
CA LEU A 39 -5.84 -0.17 -2.46
C LEU A 39 -4.96 -1.04 -1.58
N LEU A 40 -5.19 -1.00 -0.27
CA LEU A 40 -4.42 -1.80 0.67
C LEU A 40 -4.59 -3.29 0.39
N ALA A 41 -5.83 -3.74 0.10
CA ALA A 41 -6.09 -5.13 -0.22
C ALA A 41 -5.35 -5.58 -1.48
N LYS A 42 -5.35 -4.74 -2.51
CA LYS A 42 -4.64 -5.06 -3.76
C LYS A 42 -3.13 -5.18 -3.54
N ILE A 43 -2.55 -4.19 -2.87
CA ILE A 43 -1.10 -4.20 -2.64
C ILE A 43 -0.71 -5.31 -1.67
N SER A 44 -1.57 -5.62 -0.70
CA SER A 44 -1.34 -6.73 0.22
C SER A 44 -1.23 -8.05 -0.53
N ALA A 45 -2.14 -8.31 -1.47
CA ALA A 45 -2.10 -9.52 -2.28
C ALA A 45 -0.82 -9.58 -3.13
N MET A 46 -0.44 -8.46 -3.73
CA MET A 46 0.79 -8.37 -4.52
C MET A 46 2.02 -8.58 -3.64
N ALA A 47 2.03 -8.00 -2.46
CA ALA A 47 3.14 -8.13 -1.53
C ALA A 47 3.36 -9.58 -1.12
N LEU A 48 2.30 -10.27 -0.76
CA LEU A 48 2.40 -11.68 -0.38
C LEU A 48 2.86 -12.55 -1.54
N ASP A 49 2.43 -12.23 -2.75
CA ASP A 49 2.83 -12.97 -3.95
C ASP A 49 4.31 -12.75 -4.28
N LEU A 50 4.79 -11.52 -4.10
CA LEU A 50 6.17 -11.15 -4.45
C LEU A 50 7.17 -11.39 -3.30
N LEU A 51 6.67 -11.63 -2.10
CA LEU A 51 7.53 -11.75 -0.93
C LEU A 51 8.61 -12.81 -1.05
N PRO A 52 8.30 -14.05 -1.50
CA PRO A 52 9.34 -15.08 -1.57
C PRO A 52 10.48 -14.73 -2.52
N ASP A 53 10.21 -13.98 -3.59
CA ASP A 53 11.22 -13.63 -4.57
C ASP A 53 12.04 -12.41 -4.16
N ASN A 54 11.45 -11.48 -3.42
CA ASN A 54 12.10 -10.21 -3.07
C ASN A 54 12.65 -10.22 -1.64
N HIS A 55 11.99 -10.92 -0.73
CA HIS A 55 12.38 -10.98 0.68
C HIS A 55 12.18 -12.39 1.21
N PRO A 56 13.02 -13.36 0.76
CA PRO A 56 12.81 -14.76 1.14
C PRO A 56 12.99 -15.03 2.64
N ASP A 57 13.66 -14.11 3.35
CA ASP A 57 13.88 -14.25 4.79
C ASP A 57 12.69 -13.79 5.63
N VAL A 58 11.70 -13.15 5.01
CA VAL A 58 10.55 -12.62 5.73
C VAL A 58 9.43 -13.63 5.74
N ASP A 59 8.94 -13.97 6.92
CA ASP A 59 7.77 -14.82 7.08
C ASP A 59 6.52 -13.98 6.78
N PRO A 60 5.63 -14.46 5.88
CA PRO A 60 4.39 -13.72 5.60
C PRO A 60 3.57 -13.40 6.84
N GLY A 61 3.65 -14.23 7.89
CA GLY A 61 2.95 -13.98 9.14
C GLY A 61 3.50 -12.80 9.93
N ASP A 62 4.70 -12.35 9.61
CA ASP A 62 5.33 -11.20 10.28
C ASP A 62 5.21 -9.92 9.48
N LEU A 63 4.62 -9.97 8.30
CA LEU A 63 4.52 -8.81 7.43
C LEU A 63 3.35 -7.91 7.81
N PHE A 64 3.64 -6.64 8.01
CA PHE A 64 2.65 -5.59 8.22
C PHE A 64 2.78 -4.56 7.12
N LEU A 65 1.66 -4.03 6.69
CA LEU A 65 1.64 -2.95 5.71
C LEU A 65 1.17 -1.67 6.38
N GLN A 66 1.94 -0.63 6.19
CA GLN A 66 1.62 0.70 6.65
C GLN A 66 1.32 1.56 5.43
N ILE A 67 0.19 2.24 5.43
CA ILE A 67 -0.18 3.10 4.32
C ILE A 67 -0.10 4.55 4.76
N THR A 68 0.60 5.37 3.96
CA THR A 68 0.60 6.82 4.12
C THR A 68 -0.17 7.42 2.95
N ALA A 69 -1.12 8.29 3.24
CA ALA A 69 -2.00 8.84 2.22
C ALA A 69 -1.89 10.35 2.19
N LEU A 70 -1.78 10.89 0.98
CA LEU A 70 -1.71 12.32 0.76
C LEU A 70 -2.87 12.72 -0.14
N ARG A 71 -3.65 13.68 0.32
CA ARG A 71 -4.74 14.23 -0.46
C ARG A 71 -4.91 15.69 -0.11
N GLU A 72 -5.14 16.50 -1.12
CA GLU A 72 -5.40 17.92 -0.89
C GLU A 72 -6.64 18.09 -0.02
N ALA A 73 -6.54 18.95 0.98
CA ALA A 73 -7.68 19.23 1.84
C ALA A 73 -8.74 19.98 1.05
N GLU A 74 -9.97 19.50 1.18
CA GLU A 74 -11.09 20.17 0.53
C GLU A 74 -11.61 21.26 1.47
N PRO A 75 -11.73 22.51 1.01
CA PRO A 75 -12.27 23.55 1.86
C PRO A 75 -13.72 23.24 2.20
N ALA A 76 -14.09 23.50 3.45
CA ALA A 76 -15.47 23.36 3.89
C ALA A 76 -16.32 24.37 3.11
N VAL A 77 -17.35 23.89 2.46
CA VAL A 77 -18.30 24.75 1.74
C VAL A 77 -19.44 25.05 2.70
N GLY A 78 -19.47 26.29 3.12
CA GLY A 78 -20.51 26.73 4.04
C GLY A 78 -21.87 26.83 3.38
#